data_ee70698adbf4091ed7c3913624719529
#
_entry.id   ee70698adbf4091ed7c3913624719529
#
_cell.length_a   1.000
_cell.length_b   1.000
_cell.length_c   1.000
_cell.angle_alpha   90.00
_cell.angle_beta   90.00
_cell.angle_gamma   90.00
#
_symmetry.space_group_name_H-M   'P 1'
#
loop_
_entity.id
_entity.type
_entity.pdbx_description
1 polymer ?
#
loop_
_entity_poly.entity_id
_entity_poly.type
_entity_poly.pdbx_seq_one_letter_code
_entity_poly.pdbx_strand_id
1 'polypeptide(L)'
;PDEEVGKGPDHFDPAKFPAKAAYTVDGGELGEIEYENFNAAAVTLTVHGVNIHPGSAKDKMKNAVLMAHQFISLLPEAETPAHTEGYEGFYHVTDVSGNETEGVLHAIIRDHDREKFEARKTFVENAVRYLNGVWGEDSFRLELKDSYYNMKEKLLPHMELIDNACAAM
;
A
#
# COMPACT_ATOMS: atom_id res chain seq x y z
N PRO A 1 7.55 -6.38 -21.25
CA PRO A 1 8.79 -6.83 -20.63
C PRO A 1 8.69 -6.84 -19.11
N ASP A 2 9.56 -7.58 -18.43
CA ASP A 2 9.55 -7.75 -16.97
C ASP A 2 9.80 -6.44 -16.23
N GLU A 3 10.49 -5.50 -16.85
CA GLU A 3 10.75 -4.16 -16.32
C GLU A 3 9.44 -3.38 -16.14
N GLU A 4 8.58 -3.32 -17.13
CA GLU A 4 7.30 -2.60 -17.11
C GLU A 4 6.34 -3.09 -16.01
N VAL A 5 6.49 -4.34 -15.59
CA VAL A 5 5.69 -4.93 -14.50
C VAL A 5 6.47 -5.04 -13.19
N GLY A 6 7.67 -4.44 -13.12
CA GLY A 6 8.50 -4.40 -11.92
C GLY A 6 9.09 -5.75 -11.50
N LYS A 7 9.15 -6.76 -12.40
CA LYS A 7 9.68 -8.09 -12.09
C LYS A 7 11.14 -8.30 -12.50
N GLY A 8 11.74 -7.33 -13.17
CA GLY A 8 13.15 -7.39 -13.57
C GLY A 8 14.10 -7.67 -12.40
N PRO A 9 13.98 -6.96 -11.26
CA PRO A 9 14.84 -7.18 -10.09
C PRO A 9 14.73 -8.57 -9.48
N ASP A 10 13.61 -9.28 -9.62
CA ASP A 10 13.43 -10.63 -9.07
C ASP A 10 14.41 -11.65 -9.67
N HIS A 11 14.91 -11.37 -10.87
CA HIS A 11 15.87 -12.23 -11.59
C HIS A 11 17.31 -11.71 -11.51
N PHE A 12 17.55 -10.58 -10.84
CA PHE A 12 18.87 -10.01 -10.69
C PHE A 12 19.64 -10.73 -9.58
N ASP A 13 20.82 -11.25 -9.91
CA ASP A 13 21.72 -11.89 -8.94
C ASP A 13 22.84 -10.90 -8.54
N PRO A 14 22.74 -10.25 -7.37
CA PRO A 14 23.74 -9.28 -6.92
C PRO A 14 25.16 -9.86 -6.79
N ALA A 15 25.28 -11.19 -6.57
CA ALA A 15 26.58 -11.84 -6.44
C ALA A 15 27.38 -11.85 -7.74
N LYS A 16 26.67 -11.78 -8.87
CA LYS A 16 27.29 -11.69 -10.21
C LYS A 16 27.66 -10.27 -10.63
N PHE A 17 27.23 -9.29 -9.86
CA PHE A 17 27.46 -7.87 -10.13
C PHE A 17 28.06 -7.19 -8.89
N PRO A 18 29.38 -7.27 -8.67
CA PRO A 18 30.04 -6.83 -7.44
C PRO A 18 30.18 -5.30 -7.35
N ALA A 19 29.13 -4.57 -7.63
CA ALA A 19 29.05 -3.13 -7.42
C ALA A 19 28.68 -2.82 -5.96
N LYS A 20 29.29 -1.78 -5.38
CA LYS A 20 28.92 -1.29 -4.03
C LYS A 20 27.67 -0.42 -4.06
N ALA A 21 27.43 0.28 -5.16
CA ALA A 21 26.31 1.16 -5.39
C ALA A 21 26.03 1.30 -6.89
N ALA A 22 24.86 1.78 -7.24
CA ALA A 22 24.47 2.08 -8.62
C ALA A 22 23.68 3.40 -8.65
N TYR A 23 23.81 4.13 -9.75
CA TYR A 23 22.96 5.25 -10.08
C TYR A 23 21.96 4.81 -11.15
N THR A 24 20.68 5.04 -10.90
CA THR A 24 19.65 4.85 -11.91
C THR A 24 19.38 6.22 -12.56
N VAL A 25 19.53 6.29 -13.88
CA VAL A 25 19.25 7.52 -14.65
C VAL A 25 17.96 7.27 -15.40
N ASP A 26 16.86 7.71 -14.82
CA ASP A 26 15.51 7.44 -15.30
C ASP A 26 14.54 8.50 -14.77
N GLY A 27 13.57 8.94 -15.59
CA GLY A 27 12.46 9.82 -15.19
C GLY A 27 12.86 11.12 -14.49
N GLY A 28 11.88 11.83 -13.90
CA GLY A 28 12.10 13.03 -13.12
C GLY A 28 12.43 14.31 -13.90
N GLU A 29 12.64 15.39 -13.18
CA GLU A 29 13.05 16.68 -13.76
C GLU A 29 14.57 16.75 -13.92
N LEU A 30 15.01 17.52 -14.92
CA LEU A 30 16.45 17.74 -15.14
C LEU A 30 17.07 18.44 -13.93
N GLY A 31 18.09 17.83 -13.35
CA GLY A 31 18.76 18.35 -12.17
C GLY A 31 18.22 17.83 -10.84
N GLU A 32 17.30 16.89 -10.86
CA GLU A 32 16.78 16.24 -9.68
C GLU A 32 17.59 14.98 -9.31
N ILE A 33 17.82 14.79 -8.01
CA ILE A 33 18.42 13.58 -7.47
C ILE A 33 17.54 13.08 -6.32
N GLU A 34 16.97 11.89 -6.50
CA GLU A 34 16.19 11.22 -5.48
C GLU A 34 17.07 10.21 -4.73
N TYR A 35 17.12 10.31 -3.40
CA TYR A 35 17.81 9.36 -2.53
C TYR A 35 16.90 8.78 -1.44
N GLU A 36 15.61 9.04 -1.54
CA GLU A 36 14.58 8.43 -0.71
C GLU A 36 13.31 8.16 -1.52
N ASN A 37 12.55 7.21 -1.06
CA ASN A 37 11.28 6.80 -1.63
C ASN A 37 10.30 6.45 -0.52
N PHE A 38 9.06 6.13 -0.86
CA PHE A 38 8.10 5.65 0.13
C PHE A 38 8.48 4.30 0.73
N ASN A 39 8.08 4.06 1.98
CA ASN A 39 7.76 2.72 2.45
C ASN A 39 6.43 2.31 1.84
N ALA A 40 6.26 1.05 1.49
CA ALA A 40 5.16 0.57 0.70
C ALA A 40 4.60 -0.75 1.20
N ALA A 41 3.27 -0.82 1.32
CA ALA A 41 2.56 -2.07 1.56
C ALA A 41 1.34 -2.21 0.64
N ALA A 42 1.03 -3.44 0.29
CA ALA A 42 -0.18 -3.83 -0.39
C ALA A 42 -1.21 -4.36 0.62
N VAL A 43 -2.45 -4.02 0.40
CA VAL A 43 -3.61 -4.46 1.18
C VAL A 43 -4.54 -5.23 0.25
N THR A 44 -4.91 -6.46 0.64
CA THR A 44 -6.02 -7.19 0.04
C THR A 44 -7.02 -7.48 1.14
N LEU A 45 -8.23 -6.99 1.00
CA LEU A 45 -9.32 -7.21 1.92
C LEU A 45 -10.41 -8.02 1.24
N THR A 46 -10.64 -9.25 1.72
CA THR A 46 -11.77 -10.08 1.31
C THR A 46 -12.91 -9.89 2.31
N VAL A 47 -14.11 -9.66 1.80
CA VAL A 47 -15.31 -9.42 2.61
C VAL A 47 -16.34 -10.50 2.31
N HIS A 48 -16.78 -11.19 3.34
CA HIS A 48 -17.76 -12.27 3.24
C HIS A 48 -19.14 -11.80 3.74
N GLY A 49 -20.10 -11.76 2.83
CA GLY A 49 -21.48 -11.44 3.11
C GLY A 49 -22.33 -12.68 3.38
N VAL A 50 -23.61 -12.45 3.70
CA VAL A 50 -24.63 -13.50 3.81
C VAL A 50 -25.80 -13.09 2.94
N ASN A 51 -25.96 -13.78 1.81
CA ASN A 51 -27.05 -13.52 0.89
C ASN A 51 -28.33 -14.19 1.38
N ILE A 52 -29.42 -13.41 1.45
CA ILE A 52 -30.76 -13.83 1.85
C ILE A 52 -31.75 -13.22 0.87
N HIS A 53 -32.81 -13.95 0.53
CA HIS A 53 -33.88 -13.42 -0.32
C HIS A 53 -34.39 -12.08 0.25
N PRO A 54 -34.42 -10.99 -0.54
CA PRO A 54 -34.71 -9.64 -0.04
C PRO A 54 -35.97 -9.53 0.79
N GLY A 55 -37.04 -10.25 0.43
CA GLY A 55 -38.33 -10.24 1.16
C GLY A 55 -38.26 -10.82 2.57
N SER A 56 -37.17 -11.52 2.95
CA SER A 56 -36.98 -12.15 4.29
C SER A 56 -35.62 -11.81 4.89
N ALA A 57 -34.95 -10.79 4.38
CA ALA A 57 -33.56 -10.46 4.68
C ALA A 57 -33.36 -9.61 5.95
N LYS A 58 -34.43 -9.08 6.54
CA LYS A 58 -34.34 -8.22 7.72
C LYS A 58 -33.57 -8.91 8.84
N ASP A 59 -32.56 -8.23 9.37
CA ASP A 59 -31.66 -8.65 10.46
C ASP A 59 -30.84 -9.94 10.17
N LYS A 60 -30.80 -10.38 8.90
CA LYS A 60 -30.09 -11.61 8.49
C LYS A 60 -29.08 -11.39 7.38
N MET A 61 -29.40 -10.52 6.40
CA MET A 61 -28.53 -10.25 5.27
C MET A 61 -27.31 -9.45 5.71
N LYS A 62 -26.15 -9.87 5.20
CA LYS A 62 -24.90 -9.11 5.27
C LYS A 62 -24.42 -8.86 3.83
N ASN A 63 -24.58 -7.66 3.34
CA ASN A 63 -24.21 -7.32 1.97
C ASN A 63 -22.75 -6.95 1.89
N ALA A 64 -21.91 -7.80 1.24
CA ALA A 64 -20.46 -7.62 1.18
C ALA A 64 -20.04 -6.31 0.50
N VAL A 65 -20.80 -5.80 -0.49
CA VAL A 65 -20.51 -4.50 -1.13
C VAL A 65 -20.67 -3.35 -0.14
N LEU A 66 -21.75 -3.36 0.65
CA LEU A 66 -21.96 -2.31 1.67
C LEU A 66 -20.96 -2.44 2.82
N MET A 67 -20.57 -3.64 3.16
CA MET A 67 -19.53 -3.89 4.17
C MET A 67 -18.15 -3.38 3.69
N ALA A 68 -17.78 -3.63 2.43
CA ALA A 68 -16.56 -3.08 1.84
C ALA A 68 -16.58 -1.55 1.83
N HIS A 69 -17.71 -0.93 1.51
CA HIS A 69 -17.89 0.53 1.60
C HIS A 69 -17.66 1.04 3.03
N GLN A 70 -18.14 0.32 4.06
CA GLN A 70 -17.88 0.72 5.45
C GLN A 70 -16.39 0.74 5.78
N PHE A 71 -15.62 -0.25 5.31
CA PHE A 71 -14.17 -0.23 5.50
C PHE A 71 -13.55 1.01 4.85
N ILE A 72 -13.92 1.31 3.60
CA ILE A 72 -13.42 2.51 2.90
C ILE A 72 -13.75 3.78 3.70
N SER A 73 -14.96 3.86 4.27
CA SER A 73 -15.42 5.03 5.04
C SER A 73 -14.69 5.21 6.39
N LEU A 74 -13.96 4.20 6.87
CA LEU A 74 -13.10 4.32 8.05
C LEU A 74 -11.72 4.90 7.70
N LEU A 75 -11.29 4.83 6.44
CA LEU A 75 -10.01 5.40 6.03
C LEU A 75 -10.09 6.93 6.10
N PRO A 76 -9.03 7.62 6.56
CA PRO A 76 -9.01 9.07 6.63
C PRO A 76 -9.19 9.70 5.23
N GLU A 77 -10.25 10.47 5.04
CA GLU A 77 -10.62 11.06 3.75
C GLU A 77 -9.55 11.97 3.18
N ALA A 78 -8.86 12.71 4.05
CA ALA A 78 -7.79 13.63 3.65
C ALA A 78 -6.45 12.94 3.35
N GLU A 79 -6.30 11.65 3.67
CA GLU A 79 -5.05 10.91 3.49
C GLU A 79 -5.11 10.00 2.25
N THR A 80 -5.39 10.61 1.11
CA THR A 80 -5.41 9.94 -0.20
C THR A 80 -4.49 10.67 -1.18
N PRO A 81 -4.05 10.04 -2.28
CA PRO A 81 -3.19 10.71 -3.27
C PRO A 81 -3.76 12.00 -3.84
N ALA A 82 -5.08 12.18 -3.80
CA ALA A 82 -5.74 13.41 -4.25
C ALA A 82 -5.63 14.57 -3.25
N HIS A 83 -5.21 14.32 -2.02
CA HIS A 83 -5.19 15.29 -0.93
C HIS A 83 -3.81 15.41 -0.25
N THR A 84 -2.84 14.64 -0.69
CA THR A 84 -1.49 14.60 -0.10
C THR A 84 -0.43 15.01 -1.11
N GLU A 85 0.67 15.58 -0.62
CA GLU A 85 1.83 15.99 -1.43
C GLU A 85 3.15 15.74 -0.70
N GLY A 86 4.25 15.77 -1.43
CA GLY A 86 5.60 15.66 -0.89
C GLY A 86 5.82 14.39 -0.06
N TYR A 87 6.11 14.58 1.23
CA TYR A 87 6.40 13.49 2.17
C TYR A 87 5.18 12.95 2.93
N GLU A 88 3.99 13.44 2.60
CA GLU A 88 2.76 12.98 3.24
C GLU A 88 2.40 11.56 2.81
N GLY A 89 2.09 10.72 3.79
CA GLY A 89 1.66 9.35 3.54
C GLY A 89 0.17 9.27 3.23
N PHE A 90 -0.24 8.16 2.58
CA PHE A 90 -1.61 8.00 2.15
C PHE A 90 -2.07 6.52 2.12
N TYR A 91 -3.39 6.37 2.06
CA TYR A 91 -4.08 5.15 1.67
C TYR A 91 -4.68 5.35 0.28
N HIS A 92 -4.49 4.40 -0.61
CA HIS A 92 -5.06 4.47 -1.94
C HIS A 92 -5.79 3.17 -2.29
N VAL A 93 -7.11 3.22 -2.28
CA VAL A 93 -7.94 2.12 -2.77
C VAL A 93 -7.82 2.11 -4.29
N THR A 94 -7.31 1.00 -4.84
CA THR A 94 -7.02 0.87 -6.27
C THR A 94 -8.09 0.09 -7.02
N ASP A 95 -8.77 -0.84 -6.34
CA ASP A 95 -9.83 -1.64 -6.93
C ASP A 95 -10.83 -2.11 -5.86
N VAL A 96 -12.08 -2.19 -6.24
CA VAL A 96 -13.14 -2.84 -5.46
C VAL A 96 -14.04 -3.61 -6.41
N SER A 97 -14.16 -4.90 -6.18
CA SER A 97 -15.01 -5.79 -6.98
C SER A 97 -15.83 -6.72 -6.11
N GLY A 98 -16.91 -7.25 -6.64
CA GLY A 98 -17.74 -8.22 -5.91
C GLY A 98 -19.24 -8.03 -6.08
N ASN A 99 -19.98 -8.72 -5.22
CA ASN A 99 -21.43 -8.72 -5.15
C ASN A 99 -21.89 -8.79 -3.68
N GLU A 100 -23.19 -9.04 -3.43
CA GLU A 100 -23.73 -9.10 -2.07
C GLU A 100 -23.18 -10.25 -1.22
N THR A 101 -22.59 -11.29 -1.83
CA THR A 101 -22.08 -12.48 -1.14
C THR A 101 -20.59 -12.36 -0.80
N GLU A 102 -19.80 -11.82 -1.73
CA GLU A 102 -18.36 -11.66 -1.54
C GLU A 102 -17.87 -10.39 -2.23
N GLY A 103 -16.95 -9.71 -1.58
CA GLY A 103 -16.24 -8.55 -2.12
C GLY A 103 -14.75 -8.67 -1.91
N VAL A 104 -13.98 -8.11 -2.84
CA VAL A 104 -12.53 -7.97 -2.72
C VAL A 104 -12.17 -6.52 -2.96
N LEU A 105 -11.31 -5.99 -2.10
CA LEU A 105 -10.76 -4.64 -2.19
C LEU A 105 -9.24 -4.73 -2.23
N HIS A 106 -8.63 -4.00 -3.15
CA HIS A 106 -7.19 -3.79 -3.19
C HIS A 106 -6.86 -2.34 -2.86
N ALA A 107 -5.85 -2.17 -2.02
CA ALA A 107 -5.33 -0.85 -1.69
C ALA A 107 -3.82 -0.90 -1.50
N ILE A 108 -3.20 0.27 -1.51
CA ILE A 108 -1.79 0.45 -1.15
C ILE A 108 -1.67 1.46 -0.03
N ILE A 109 -0.66 1.27 0.81
CA ILE A 109 -0.24 2.18 1.86
C ILE A 109 1.13 2.72 1.50
N ARG A 110 1.31 4.04 1.62
CA ARG A 110 2.58 4.72 1.38
C ARG A 110 2.85 5.70 2.52
N ASP A 111 4.10 5.77 2.96
CA ASP A 111 4.61 6.83 3.82
C ASP A 111 6.14 6.87 3.73
N HIS A 112 6.73 8.06 3.71
CA HIS A 112 8.19 8.21 3.75
C HIS A 112 8.76 7.88 5.14
N ASP A 113 8.02 8.22 6.19
CA ASP A 113 8.39 7.96 7.57
C ASP A 113 8.04 6.53 7.97
N ARG A 114 9.00 5.81 8.56
CA ARG A 114 8.83 4.40 8.93
C ARG A 114 7.81 4.21 10.06
N GLU A 115 7.83 5.06 11.06
CA GLU A 115 6.93 4.93 12.22
C GLU A 115 5.48 5.24 11.80
N LYS A 116 5.28 6.26 10.99
CA LYS A 116 3.97 6.58 10.42
C LYS A 116 3.46 5.47 9.50
N PHE A 117 4.35 4.88 8.69
CA PHE A 117 4.00 3.74 7.85
C PHE A 117 3.49 2.55 8.67
N GLU A 118 4.18 2.17 9.75
CA GLU A 118 3.74 1.10 10.64
C GLU A 118 2.42 1.46 11.36
N ALA A 119 2.26 2.72 11.76
CA ALA A 119 1.00 3.20 12.36
C ALA A 119 -0.17 3.10 11.37
N ARG A 120 0.04 3.39 10.08
CA ARG A 120 -0.97 3.22 9.03
C ARG A 120 -1.40 1.76 8.86
N LYS A 121 -0.46 0.84 8.87
CA LYS A 121 -0.76 -0.60 8.81
C LYS A 121 -1.58 -1.03 10.02
N THR A 122 -1.17 -0.63 11.22
CA THR A 122 -1.89 -0.88 12.47
C THR A 122 -3.31 -0.30 12.44
N PHE A 123 -3.50 0.88 11.83
CA PHE A 123 -4.83 1.47 11.66
C PHE A 123 -5.74 0.56 10.82
N VAL A 124 -5.25 0.05 9.68
CA VAL A 124 -6.00 -0.88 8.81
C VAL A 124 -6.36 -2.16 9.55
N GLU A 125 -5.42 -2.75 10.30
CA GLU A 125 -5.66 -3.94 11.12
C GLU A 125 -6.74 -3.70 12.18
N ASN A 126 -6.70 -2.54 12.84
CA ASN A 126 -7.69 -2.15 13.85
C ASN A 126 -9.08 -1.91 13.22
N ALA A 127 -9.14 -1.30 12.04
CA ALA A 127 -10.39 -1.10 11.30
C ALA A 127 -11.04 -2.45 10.95
N VAL A 128 -10.25 -3.41 10.48
CA VAL A 128 -10.73 -4.77 10.18
C VAL A 128 -11.18 -5.50 11.44
N ARG A 129 -10.43 -5.39 12.53
CA ARG A 129 -10.82 -5.98 13.83
C ARG A 129 -12.14 -5.39 14.34
N TYR A 130 -12.31 -4.08 14.24
CA TYR A 130 -13.55 -3.40 14.60
C TYR A 130 -14.73 -3.91 13.77
N LEU A 131 -14.57 -3.98 12.44
CA LEU A 131 -15.63 -4.44 11.55
C LEU A 131 -15.98 -5.91 11.76
N ASN A 132 -15.01 -6.76 12.06
CA ASN A 132 -15.28 -8.14 12.47
C ASN A 132 -16.07 -8.21 13.79
N GLY A 133 -15.83 -7.29 14.72
CA GLY A 133 -16.66 -7.15 15.92
C GLY A 133 -18.10 -6.74 15.63
N VAL A 134 -18.33 -5.94 14.59
CA VAL A 134 -19.67 -5.49 14.16
C VAL A 134 -20.42 -6.56 13.38
N TRP A 135 -19.75 -7.18 12.40
CA TRP A 135 -20.38 -8.07 11.42
C TRP A 135 -20.27 -9.54 11.75
N GLY A 136 -19.41 -9.90 12.70
CA GLY A 136 -19.09 -11.26 13.09
C GLY A 136 -17.69 -11.67 12.63
N GLU A 137 -17.12 -12.63 13.35
CA GLU A 137 -15.80 -13.17 13.11
C GLU A 137 -15.67 -13.68 11.67
N ASP A 138 -14.52 -13.46 11.05
CA ASP A 138 -14.21 -13.84 9.67
C ASP A 138 -15.05 -13.16 8.57
N SER A 139 -15.87 -12.15 8.90
CA SER A 139 -16.57 -11.36 7.88
C SER A 139 -15.61 -10.52 7.02
N PHE A 140 -14.46 -10.16 7.57
CA PHE A 140 -13.38 -9.45 6.88
C PHE A 140 -12.06 -10.18 7.07
N ARG A 141 -11.43 -10.56 5.97
CA ARG A 141 -10.11 -11.17 5.96
C ARG A 141 -9.10 -10.22 5.33
N LEU A 142 -8.09 -9.84 6.10
CA LEU A 142 -7.02 -8.94 5.69
C LEU A 142 -5.76 -9.72 5.32
N GLU A 143 -5.20 -9.39 4.16
CA GLU A 143 -3.83 -9.71 3.79
C GLU A 143 -3.08 -8.40 3.60
N LEU A 144 -2.05 -8.19 4.41
CA LEU A 144 -1.21 -7.00 4.39
C LEU A 144 0.23 -7.44 4.16
N LYS A 145 0.82 -6.96 3.06
CA LYS A 145 2.15 -7.38 2.62
C LYS A 145 3.03 -6.16 2.35
N ASP A 146 4.15 -6.07 3.06
CA ASP A 146 5.17 -5.07 2.76
C ASP A 146 5.78 -5.34 1.38
N SER A 147 5.90 -4.30 0.57
CA SER A 147 6.43 -4.37 -0.79
C SER A 147 7.91 -3.95 -0.82
N TYR A 148 8.20 -2.77 -0.28
CA TYR A 148 9.55 -2.25 -0.14
C TYR A 148 9.61 -1.16 0.94
N TYR A 149 10.83 -0.78 1.30
CA TYR A 149 11.09 0.24 2.30
C TYR A 149 11.86 1.41 1.72
N ASN A 150 11.76 2.57 2.38
CA ASN A 150 12.50 3.76 2.01
C ASN A 150 14.01 3.47 2.01
N MET A 151 14.67 3.76 0.88
CA MET A 151 16.09 3.53 0.71
C MET A 151 16.96 4.51 1.50
N LYS A 152 16.41 5.63 1.98
CA LYS A 152 17.12 6.66 2.74
C LYS A 152 18.00 6.09 3.86
N GLU A 153 17.44 5.17 4.67
CA GLU A 153 18.20 4.56 5.79
C GLU A 153 19.45 3.84 5.33
N LYS A 154 19.45 3.29 4.11
CA LYS A 154 20.60 2.62 3.51
C LYS A 154 21.60 3.59 2.91
N LEU A 155 21.13 4.75 2.44
CA LEU A 155 21.95 5.76 1.79
C LEU A 155 22.58 6.76 2.76
N LEU A 156 21.93 7.05 3.89
CA LEU A 156 22.45 7.99 4.90
C LEU A 156 23.92 7.74 5.32
N PRO A 157 24.40 6.48 5.50
CA PRO A 157 25.81 6.22 5.78
C PRO A 157 26.75 6.45 4.58
N HIS A 158 26.21 6.74 3.40
CA HIS A 158 26.91 6.79 2.11
C HIS A 158 26.55 8.04 1.30
N MET A 159 26.36 9.17 1.98
CA MET A 159 25.98 10.44 1.33
C MET A 159 27.00 10.93 0.32
N GLU A 160 28.26 10.45 0.37
CA GLU A 160 29.26 10.69 -0.66
C GLU A 160 28.80 10.28 -2.08
N LEU A 161 27.86 9.33 -2.19
CA LEU A 161 27.27 8.94 -3.46
C LEU A 161 26.41 10.07 -4.04
N ILE A 162 25.63 10.73 -3.18
CA ILE A 162 24.77 11.85 -3.57
C ILE A 162 25.64 13.08 -3.91
N ASP A 163 26.65 13.36 -3.08
CA ASP A 163 27.61 14.46 -3.33
C ASP A 163 28.32 14.30 -4.68
N ASN A 164 28.73 13.07 -5.00
CA ASN A 164 29.37 12.76 -6.28
C ASN A 164 28.40 12.96 -7.47
N ALA A 165 27.14 12.55 -7.32
CA ALA A 165 26.13 12.79 -8.36
C ALA A 165 25.89 14.27 -8.56
N CYS A 166 25.70 15.04 -7.48
CA CYS A 166 25.57 16.50 -7.53
C CYS A 166 26.76 17.20 -8.21
N ALA A 167 27.97 16.72 -7.95
CA ALA A 167 29.18 17.30 -8.55
C ALA A 167 29.34 16.96 -10.05
N ALA A 168 28.66 15.94 -10.54
CA ALA A 168 28.70 15.51 -11.94
C ALA A 168 27.64 16.19 -12.81
N MET A 169 26.66 16.86 -12.19
CA MET A 169 25.58 17.63 -12.84
C MET A 169 25.96 19.07 -13.01
#